data_bfcec303c73091ed5e9f03b39ba6587a
#
_entry.id   bfcec303c73091ed5e9f03b39ba6587a
#
_cell.length_a   1.000
_cell.length_b   1.000
_cell.length_c   1.000
_cell.angle_alpha   90.00
_cell.angle_beta   90.00
_cell.angle_gamma   90.00
#
_symmetry.space_group_name_H-M   'P 1'
#
loop_
_entity.id
_entity.type
_entity.pdbx_description
1 polymer ?
#
loop_
_entity_poly.entity_id
_entity_poly.type
_entity_poly.pdbx_seq_one_letter_code
_entity_poly.pdbx_strand_id
1 'polypeptide(L)'
;MKINFRESLAATLIVSGVVFSSCVDSDKNFYDPNYRAQNPMGNISAPNGFDWLLFSSINLNVKVNDTFNGQYHYTVEVFDNNPVISPDATLLTKGFAKLGQDFTTELPVSNSIPMLYIRQIAPDGLASIRAYSTENGVVNCDFSTPVTTQTTRSMSTRAFTTMTTPDSEDKSIFPEVSPTNEIFDQNNFKANGSYKVTAKTTKINIWASGVSLYVTENITLSEETYLAANCKLFILPNVTVTMPQSKNNGQINCLISVGKGATLKIENDMQLDNNYKLYNQGTLTARNVTYTNSSFIYNGEKGIINISGKLTGTNGNSNMLNEGEVTATDIAVTGDSHIKNINKVTVAQLTSLNCKNGSWENEGEWTTTNMHIEGWNDYSLNKCKLIINQLLDLHEAK
;
A
#
# COMPACT_ATOMS: atom_id res chain seq x y z
N MET A 1 -29.69 -16.46 -55.48
CA MET A 1 -30.14 -17.65 -54.75
C MET A 1 -30.86 -17.17 -53.50
N LYS A 2 -32.21 -17.20 -53.50
CA LYS A 2 -33.02 -16.81 -52.33
C LYS A 2 -33.24 -18.06 -51.48
N ILE A 3 -32.58 -18.09 -50.33
CA ILE A 3 -32.78 -19.13 -49.33
C ILE A 3 -34.07 -18.81 -48.60
N ASN A 4 -35.06 -19.70 -48.67
CA ASN A 4 -36.33 -19.55 -47.99
C ASN A 4 -36.16 -19.71 -46.48
N PHE A 5 -36.32 -18.63 -45.74
CA PHE A 5 -36.15 -18.53 -44.28
C PHE A 5 -37.04 -19.55 -43.48
N ARG A 6 -38.16 -19.98 -44.05
CA ARG A 6 -39.07 -20.97 -43.43
C ARG A 6 -38.52 -22.40 -43.38
N GLU A 7 -37.76 -22.80 -44.40
CA GLU A 7 -37.15 -24.16 -44.42
C GLU A 7 -35.94 -24.26 -43.52
N SER A 8 -35.20 -23.17 -43.38
CA SER A 8 -34.06 -23.08 -42.43
C SER A 8 -34.50 -23.16 -40.97
N LEU A 9 -35.63 -22.53 -40.63
CA LEU A 9 -36.18 -22.56 -39.25
C LEU A 9 -36.67 -23.94 -38.84
N ALA A 10 -37.29 -24.70 -39.78
CA ALA A 10 -37.76 -26.08 -39.52
C ALA A 10 -36.58 -27.05 -39.31
N ALA A 11 -35.50 -26.91 -40.08
CA ALA A 11 -34.33 -27.75 -39.94
C ALA A 11 -33.60 -27.46 -38.60
N THR A 12 -33.53 -26.19 -38.17
CA THR A 12 -32.90 -25.83 -36.88
C THR A 12 -33.70 -26.32 -35.69
N LEU A 13 -35.03 -26.33 -35.76
CA LEU A 13 -35.89 -26.84 -34.68
C LEU A 13 -35.82 -28.37 -34.56
N ILE A 14 -35.63 -29.10 -35.66
CA ILE A 14 -35.49 -30.56 -35.64
C ILE A 14 -34.15 -30.98 -35.05
N VAL A 15 -33.07 -30.24 -35.36
CA VAL A 15 -31.72 -30.52 -34.81
C VAL A 15 -31.64 -30.16 -33.31
N SER A 16 -32.29 -29.10 -32.86
CA SER A 16 -32.33 -28.78 -31.44
C SER A 16 -33.18 -29.70 -30.60
N GLY A 17 -34.22 -30.34 -31.20
CA GLY A 17 -35.07 -31.34 -30.51
C GLY A 17 -34.36 -32.68 -30.26
N VAL A 18 -33.35 -33.02 -31.05
CA VAL A 18 -32.62 -34.30 -30.90
C VAL A 18 -31.50 -34.24 -29.86
N VAL A 19 -31.03 -33.04 -29.53
CA VAL A 19 -29.93 -32.87 -28.55
C VAL A 19 -30.43 -32.90 -27.10
N PHE A 20 -31.74 -32.76 -26.85
CA PHE A 20 -32.33 -32.81 -25.52
C PHE A 20 -33.01 -34.12 -25.15
N SER A 21 -32.94 -35.17 -26.00
CA SER A 21 -33.23 -36.52 -25.57
C SER A 21 -32.01 -37.08 -24.80
N SER A 22 -31.69 -36.47 -23.68
CA SER A 22 -30.90 -37.09 -22.65
C SER A 22 -31.59 -38.39 -22.27
N CYS A 23 -30.88 -39.48 -22.38
CA CYS A 23 -31.33 -40.81 -21.97
C CYS A 23 -31.74 -40.74 -20.49
N VAL A 24 -33.00 -40.47 -20.24
CA VAL A 24 -33.64 -40.86 -18.99
C VAL A 24 -33.90 -42.35 -19.16
N ASP A 25 -33.04 -43.14 -18.53
CA ASP A 25 -33.23 -44.59 -18.42
C ASP A 25 -34.52 -44.79 -17.66
N SER A 26 -35.61 -45.12 -18.40
CA SER A 26 -36.96 -45.27 -17.87
C SER A 26 -37.13 -46.47 -16.92
N ASP A 27 -36.07 -47.27 -16.81
CA ASP A 27 -36.06 -48.46 -15.97
C ASP A 27 -35.45 -48.26 -14.58
N LYS A 28 -34.94 -47.04 -14.29
CA LYS A 28 -34.50 -46.72 -12.94
C LYS A 28 -35.65 -46.19 -12.11
N ASN A 29 -36.23 -47.09 -11.33
CA ASN A 29 -37.13 -46.71 -10.26
C ASN A 29 -36.33 -45.95 -9.20
N PHE A 30 -36.33 -44.62 -9.28
CA PHE A 30 -35.59 -43.73 -8.35
C PHE A 30 -36.12 -43.80 -6.91
N TYR A 31 -37.22 -44.51 -6.68
CA TYR A 31 -37.76 -44.72 -5.35
C TYR A 31 -37.98 -46.24 -5.13
N ASP A 32 -36.91 -46.90 -4.74
CA ASP A 32 -36.99 -48.23 -4.13
C ASP A 32 -36.95 -48.08 -2.61
N PRO A 33 -38.04 -48.29 -1.88
CA PRO A 33 -38.06 -48.18 -0.43
C PRO A 33 -37.16 -49.23 0.25
N ASN A 34 -36.67 -50.24 -0.47
CA ASN A 34 -35.74 -51.26 0.00
C ASN A 34 -34.33 -51.06 -0.50
N TYR A 35 -34.07 -50.02 -1.30
CA TYR A 35 -32.73 -49.72 -1.77
C TYR A 35 -31.87 -49.26 -0.59
N ARG A 36 -31.01 -50.15 -0.17
CA ARG A 36 -29.90 -49.78 0.73
C ARG A 36 -28.68 -49.54 -0.14
N ALA A 37 -28.34 -48.26 -0.30
CA ALA A 37 -27.06 -47.88 -0.92
C ALA A 37 -25.92 -48.62 -0.19
N GLN A 38 -25.19 -49.46 -0.91
CA GLN A 38 -23.95 -49.97 -0.40
C GLN A 38 -23.05 -48.75 -0.15
N ASN A 39 -22.73 -48.50 1.13
CA ASN A 39 -21.85 -47.39 1.47
C ASN A 39 -20.46 -47.62 0.84
N PRO A 40 -20.11 -46.97 -0.27
CA PRO A 40 -18.84 -47.20 -0.95
C PRO A 40 -17.64 -46.78 -0.12
N MET A 41 -17.88 -46.11 0.98
CA MET A 41 -16.84 -45.63 1.89
C MET A 41 -16.66 -46.44 3.17
N GLY A 42 -17.33 -47.59 3.30
CA GLY A 42 -17.26 -48.44 4.48
C GLY A 42 -17.83 -47.78 5.74
N ASN A 43 -17.31 -48.11 6.91
CA ASN A 43 -17.79 -47.60 8.19
C ASN A 43 -17.14 -46.23 8.58
N ILE A 44 -17.12 -45.27 7.67
CA ILE A 44 -16.72 -43.91 8.01
C ILE A 44 -17.87 -43.28 8.77
N SER A 45 -17.75 -43.16 10.08
CA SER A 45 -18.61 -42.32 10.89
C SER A 45 -18.05 -40.91 10.96
N ALA A 46 -18.88 -39.91 10.73
CA ALA A 46 -18.48 -38.53 11.00
C ALA A 46 -18.12 -38.41 12.49
N PRO A 47 -17.05 -37.70 12.84
CA PRO A 47 -16.75 -37.42 14.25
C PRO A 47 -17.94 -36.76 14.94
N ASN A 48 -18.11 -37.04 16.24
CA ASN A 48 -19.14 -36.35 17.03
C ASN A 48 -18.93 -34.86 16.97
N GLY A 49 -19.95 -34.10 16.51
CA GLY A 49 -19.87 -32.67 16.32
C GLY A 49 -19.41 -32.21 14.90
N PHE A 50 -19.27 -33.17 13.95
CA PHE A 50 -19.03 -32.80 12.56
C PHE A 50 -20.33 -32.27 11.91
N ASP A 51 -20.34 -30.98 11.60
CA ASP A 51 -21.43 -30.32 10.94
C ASP A 51 -21.13 -30.18 9.43
N TRP A 52 -22.03 -30.67 8.60
CA TRP A 52 -21.97 -30.56 7.14
C TRP A 52 -22.49 -29.22 6.63
N LEU A 53 -22.91 -28.32 7.51
CA LEU A 53 -23.37 -27.00 7.12
C LEU A 53 -22.19 -26.20 6.56
N LEU A 54 -22.21 -25.96 5.26
CA LEU A 54 -21.22 -25.14 4.57
C LEU A 54 -21.47 -23.65 4.78
N PHE A 55 -22.69 -23.28 5.22
CA PHE A 55 -23.13 -21.91 5.42
C PHE A 55 -23.80 -21.75 6.79
N SER A 56 -23.54 -20.64 7.42
CA SER A 56 -24.26 -20.20 8.63
C SER A 56 -25.07 -18.94 8.30
N SER A 57 -26.23 -18.80 8.95
CA SER A 57 -27.02 -17.58 8.83
C SER A 57 -26.54 -16.54 9.82
N ILE A 58 -26.14 -15.36 9.33
CA ILE A 58 -25.68 -14.22 10.12
C ILE A 58 -26.77 -13.17 10.15
N ASN A 59 -27.26 -12.85 11.35
CA ASN A 59 -28.14 -11.70 11.57
C ASN A 59 -27.31 -10.42 11.64
N LEU A 60 -27.42 -9.60 10.61
CA LEU A 60 -26.67 -8.36 10.48
C LEU A 60 -27.57 -7.15 10.81
N ASN A 61 -27.08 -6.26 11.67
CA ASN A 61 -27.66 -4.95 11.92
C ASN A 61 -26.57 -3.88 11.78
N VAL A 62 -26.80 -2.89 10.91
CA VAL A 62 -25.85 -1.80 10.63
C VAL A 62 -26.50 -0.46 10.88
N LYS A 63 -25.97 0.26 11.87
CA LYS A 63 -26.29 1.63 12.18
C LYS A 63 -25.21 2.56 11.66
N VAL A 64 -25.58 3.53 10.84
CA VAL A 64 -24.67 4.48 10.22
C VAL A 64 -24.34 5.67 11.11
N ASN A 65 -23.17 6.27 10.90
CA ASN A 65 -22.81 7.55 11.52
C ASN A 65 -23.39 8.68 10.67
N ASP A 66 -24.61 9.11 11.02
CA ASP A 66 -25.28 10.15 10.25
C ASP A 66 -24.82 11.54 10.67
N THR A 67 -24.26 12.29 9.71
CA THR A 67 -23.85 13.69 9.85
C THR A 67 -24.77 14.66 9.12
N PHE A 68 -25.86 14.17 8.50
CA PHE A 68 -26.81 14.95 7.70
C PHE A 68 -28.21 15.03 8.32
N ASN A 69 -28.34 14.78 9.64
CA ASN A 69 -29.61 14.86 10.40
C ASN A 69 -30.77 14.05 9.78
N GLY A 70 -30.48 12.86 9.25
CA GLY A 70 -31.49 11.97 8.66
C GLY A 70 -32.02 12.40 7.27
N GLN A 71 -31.43 13.41 6.66
CA GLN A 71 -31.90 13.92 5.35
C GLN A 71 -31.59 12.97 4.20
N TYR A 72 -30.52 12.19 4.31
CA TYR A 72 -30.01 11.34 3.25
C TYR A 72 -29.82 9.89 3.68
N HIS A 73 -29.81 9.00 2.71
CA HIS A 73 -29.47 7.60 2.93
C HIS A 73 -27.97 7.37 2.72
N TYR A 74 -27.41 6.54 3.56
CA TYR A 74 -26.07 5.99 3.43
C TYR A 74 -26.17 4.66 2.72
N THR A 75 -25.24 4.37 1.82
CA THR A 75 -25.09 3.03 1.25
C THR A 75 -24.32 2.16 2.24
N VAL A 76 -24.83 0.96 2.48
CA VAL A 76 -24.19 -0.09 3.27
C VAL A 76 -23.83 -1.24 2.34
N GLU A 77 -22.58 -1.67 2.34
CA GLU A 77 -22.07 -2.79 1.56
C GLU A 77 -21.34 -3.76 2.48
N VAL A 78 -21.50 -5.06 2.24
CA VAL A 78 -20.91 -6.13 3.06
C VAL A 78 -20.09 -7.06 2.17
N PHE A 79 -18.84 -7.29 2.54
CA PHE A 79 -17.88 -8.09 1.78
C PHE A 79 -17.35 -9.26 2.59
N ASP A 80 -16.91 -10.30 1.91
CA ASP A 80 -16.23 -11.48 2.48
C ASP A 80 -14.75 -11.24 2.81
N ASN A 81 -14.16 -10.18 2.24
CA ASN A 81 -12.79 -9.76 2.47
C ASN A 81 -12.69 -8.23 2.40
N ASN A 82 -11.56 -7.66 2.83
CA ASN A 82 -11.37 -6.21 2.81
C ASN A 82 -11.24 -5.68 1.36
N PRO A 83 -12.23 -4.92 0.84
CA PRO A 83 -12.24 -4.47 -0.55
C PRO A 83 -11.20 -3.39 -0.86
N VAL A 84 -10.49 -2.88 0.16
CA VAL A 84 -9.41 -1.88 -0.03
C VAL A 84 -8.10 -2.55 -0.39
N ILE A 85 -7.82 -3.70 0.23
CA ILE A 85 -6.52 -4.37 0.11
C ILE A 85 -6.59 -5.67 -0.69
N SER A 86 -7.79 -6.25 -0.84
CA SER A 86 -8.02 -7.49 -1.59
C SER A 86 -8.80 -7.20 -2.87
N PRO A 87 -8.20 -7.34 -4.04
CA PRO A 87 -8.91 -7.17 -5.32
C PRO A 87 -9.98 -8.24 -5.55
N ASP A 88 -9.91 -9.37 -4.83
CA ASP A 88 -10.82 -10.50 -4.94
C ASP A 88 -11.98 -10.43 -3.91
N ALA A 89 -12.11 -9.32 -3.17
CA ALA A 89 -13.20 -9.15 -2.22
C ALA A 89 -14.56 -9.17 -2.92
N THR A 90 -15.43 -10.09 -2.47
CA THR A 90 -16.75 -10.30 -3.05
C THR A 90 -17.81 -9.53 -2.27
N LEU A 91 -18.63 -8.75 -2.97
CA LEU A 91 -19.79 -8.09 -2.39
C LEU A 91 -20.88 -9.14 -2.08
N LEU A 92 -21.16 -9.37 -0.80
CA LEU A 92 -22.16 -10.34 -0.34
C LEU A 92 -23.57 -9.75 -0.33
N THR A 93 -23.71 -8.51 0.13
CA THR A 93 -24.99 -7.80 0.14
C THR A 93 -24.78 -6.27 0.15
N LYS A 94 -25.86 -5.56 -0.25
CA LYS A 94 -25.89 -4.10 -0.30
C LYS A 94 -27.27 -3.59 0.13
N GLY A 95 -27.30 -2.48 0.85
CA GLY A 95 -28.53 -1.83 1.25
C GLY A 95 -28.34 -0.37 1.63
N PHE A 96 -29.35 0.18 2.31
CA PHE A 96 -29.36 1.57 2.71
C PHE A 96 -29.75 1.69 4.18
N ALA A 97 -29.15 2.65 4.87
CA ALA A 97 -29.48 3.05 6.24
C ALA A 97 -29.52 4.57 6.37
N LYS A 98 -30.16 5.09 7.40
CA LYS A 98 -30.14 6.50 7.77
C LYS A 98 -30.38 6.66 9.27
N LEU A 99 -30.32 7.86 9.79
CA LEU A 99 -30.64 8.14 11.18
C LEU A 99 -32.01 7.56 11.60
N GLY A 100 -32.00 6.67 12.60
CA GLY A 100 -33.21 6.00 13.11
C GLY A 100 -33.76 4.89 12.24
N GLN A 101 -33.07 4.51 11.15
CA GLN A 101 -33.44 3.40 10.29
C GLN A 101 -32.18 2.61 9.92
N ASP A 102 -31.87 1.60 10.71
CA ASP A 102 -30.73 0.71 10.50
C ASP A 102 -30.94 -0.20 9.30
N PHE A 103 -29.86 -0.61 8.65
CA PHE A 103 -29.87 -1.69 7.67
C PHE A 103 -29.82 -3.03 8.39
N THR A 104 -30.88 -3.82 8.28
CA THR A 104 -30.98 -5.17 8.87
C THR A 104 -31.22 -6.22 7.81
N THR A 105 -30.49 -7.33 7.88
CA THR A 105 -30.65 -8.45 6.96
C THR A 105 -30.15 -9.74 7.60
N GLU A 106 -30.71 -10.85 7.14
CA GLU A 106 -30.19 -12.18 7.40
C GLU A 106 -29.36 -12.62 6.17
N LEU A 107 -28.11 -12.95 6.40
CA LEU A 107 -27.13 -13.22 5.35
C LEU A 107 -26.58 -14.64 5.50
N PRO A 108 -26.76 -15.53 4.50
CA PRO A 108 -26.08 -16.81 4.47
C PRO A 108 -24.59 -16.60 4.14
N VAL A 109 -23.71 -16.95 5.06
CA VAL A 109 -22.26 -16.78 4.94
C VAL A 109 -21.59 -18.13 5.01
N SER A 110 -20.61 -18.39 4.12
CA SER A 110 -19.81 -19.61 4.18
C SER A 110 -19.05 -19.70 5.50
N ASN A 111 -19.03 -20.88 6.12
CA ASN A 111 -18.26 -21.12 7.35
C ASN A 111 -16.75 -20.97 7.17
N SER A 112 -16.27 -20.83 5.93
CA SER A 112 -14.87 -20.50 5.63
C SER A 112 -14.56 -19.01 5.74
N ILE A 113 -15.57 -18.14 5.92
CA ILE A 113 -15.42 -16.69 6.04
C ILE A 113 -15.46 -16.32 7.53
N PRO A 114 -14.31 -16.09 8.18
CA PRO A 114 -14.27 -15.80 9.62
C PRO A 114 -14.66 -14.36 9.95
N MET A 115 -14.59 -13.44 8.98
CA MET A 115 -14.81 -12.02 9.15
C MET A 115 -15.68 -11.45 8.03
N LEU A 116 -16.58 -10.53 8.35
CA LEU A 116 -17.30 -9.69 7.40
C LEU A 116 -16.74 -8.27 7.44
N TYR A 117 -16.59 -7.66 6.28
CA TYR A 117 -16.17 -6.28 6.11
C TYR A 117 -17.35 -5.44 5.68
N ILE A 118 -17.78 -4.53 6.57
CA ILE A 118 -18.97 -3.69 6.38
C ILE A 118 -18.51 -2.30 6.04
N ARG A 119 -18.92 -1.78 4.89
CA ARG A 119 -18.61 -0.45 4.40
C ARG A 119 -19.85 0.42 4.42
N GLN A 120 -19.79 1.58 5.09
CA GLN A 120 -20.77 2.65 4.85
C GLN A 120 -20.17 3.66 3.86
N ILE A 121 -21.02 4.19 3.00
CA ILE A 121 -20.70 5.29 2.08
C ILE A 121 -21.70 6.41 2.35
N ALA A 122 -21.18 7.55 2.75
CA ALA A 122 -21.98 8.74 3.02
C ALA A 122 -22.44 9.43 1.71
N PRO A 123 -23.47 10.30 1.75
CA PRO A 123 -23.96 10.99 0.56
C PRO A 123 -22.93 11.87 -0.15
N ASP A 124 -21.92 12.35 0.57
CA ASP A 124 -20.78 13.10 0.05
C ASP A 124 -19.67 12.22 -0.57
N GLY A 125 -19.87 10.89 -0.58
CA GLY A 125 -18.92 9.91 -1.09
C GLY A 125 -17.88 9.46 -0.08
N LEU A 126 -17.83 10.00 1.14
CA LEU A 126 -16.93 9.53 2.18
C LEU A 126 -17.31 8.11 2.59
N ALA A 127 -16.36 7.22 2.58
CA ALA A 127 -16.57 5.83 2.97
C ALA A 127 -15.76 5.47 4.20
N SER A 128 -16.32 4.60 5.05
CA SER A 128 -15.62 3.97 6.16
C SER A 128 -15.96 2.47 6.20
N ILE A 129 -15.04 1.65 6.70
CA ILE A 129 -15.19 0.20 6.76
C ILE A 129 -14.88 -0.31 8.16
N ARG A 130 -15.58 -1.36 8.57
CA ARG A 130 -15.37 -2.09 9.83
C ARG A 130 -15.41 -3.58 9.60
N ALA A 131 -14.60 -4.32 10.35
CA ALA A 131 -14.55 -5.78 10.29
C ALA A 131 -15.19 -6.40 11.54
N TYR A 132 -15.97 -7.46 11.37
CA TYR A 132 -16.66 -8.17 12.44
C TYR A 132 -16.53 -9.68 12.27
N SER A 133 -16.33 -10.40 13.39
CA SER A 133 -16.30 -11.87 13.39
C SER A 133 -17.68 -12.46 13.12
N THR A 134 -17.71 -13.56 12.37
CA THR A 134 -18.94 -14.32 12.05
C THR A 134 -19.28 -15.38 13.11
N GLU A 135 -18.39 -15.65 14.08
CA GLU A 135 -18.49 -16.78 15.02
C GLU A 135 -19.78 -16.84 15.83
N ASN A 136 -20.38 -15.69 16.14
CA ASN A 136 -21.56 -15.64 17.02
C ASN A 136 -22.90 -15.64 16.26
N GLY A 137 -22.90 -15.71 14.94
CA GLY A 137 -24.13 -15.65 14.12
C GLY A 137 -24.87 -14.32 14.15
N VAL A 138 -24.37 -13.31 14.89
CA VAL A 138 -24.96 -11.96 14.99
C VAL A 138 -23.87 -10.93 14.86
N VAL A 139 -24.06 -9.98 13.96
CA VAL A 139 -23.16 -8.84 13.75
C VAL A 139 -23.92 -7.53 13.95
N ASN A 140 -23.54 -6.77 14.97
CA ASN A 140 -24.05 -5.43 15.25
C ASN A 140 -22.97 -4.40 14.92
N CYS A 141 -23.06 -3.75 13.78
CA CYS A 141 -22.14 -2.72 13.35
C CYS A 141 -22.73 -1.34 13.63
N ASP A 142 -22.14 -0.58 14.53
CA ASP A 142 -22.57 0.79 14.84
C ASP A 142 -21.46 1.78 14.47
N PHE A 143 -21.56 2.40 13.31
CA PHE A 143 -20.62 3.44 12.86
C PHE A 143 -20.73 4.75 13.67
N SER A 144 -21.81 4.98 14.43
CA SER A 144 -21.95 6.17 15.27
C SER A 144 -21.13 6.11 16.57
N THR A 145 -20.77 4.90 17.00
CA THR A 145 -19.85 4.75 18.12
C THR A 145 -18.42 4.94 17.62
N PRO A 146 -17.59 5.77 18.29
CA PRO A 146 -16.17 5.76 18.03
C PRO A 146 -15.66 4.31 18.18
N VAL A 147 -14.78 3.88 17.28
CA VAL A 147 -14.07 2.64 17.50
C VAL A 147 -13.28 2.80 18.79
N THR A 148 -13.87 2.35 19.90
CA THR A 148 -13.13 2.23 21.15
C THR A 148 -12.20 1.05 20.97
N THR A 149 -11.00 1.30 20.47
CA THR A 149 -9.89 0.42 20.73
C THR A 149 -9.84 0.24 22.24
N GLN A 150 -10.30 -0.91 22.73
CA GLN A 150 -9.98 -1.32 24.09
C GLN A 150 -8.49 -1.64 24.13
N THR A 151 -7.68 -0.64 23.97
CA THR A 151 -6.30 -0.66 24.38
C THR A 151 -6.27 -0.23 25.84
N THR A 152 -6.51 -1.17 26.74
CA THR A 152 -5.81 -1.16 28.01
C THR A 152 -4.31 -1.49 27.79
N ARG A 153 -3.71 -0.96 26.74
CA ARG A 153 -2.29 -0.72 26.66
C ARG A 153 -2.08 0.66 27.24
N SER A 154 -1.44 0.73 28.41
CA SER A 154 -0.84 1.98 28.84
C SER A 154 -0.20 2.56 27.59
N MET A 155 -0.65 3.73 27.15
CA MET A 155 0.07 4.50 26.14
C MET A 155 1.45 4.71 26.76
N SER A 156 2.37 3.84 26.41
CA SER A 156 3.78 4.16 26.53
C SER A 156 3.87 5.47 25.77
N THR A 157 4.20 6.54 26.47
CA THR A 157 4.57 7.81 25.86
C THR A 157 5.88 7.57 25.13
N ARG A 158 5.84 6.77 24.05
CA ARG A 158 6.92 6.75 23.09
C ARG A 158 6.90 8.12 22.42
N ALA A 159 7.84 8.93 22.83
CA ALA A 159 8.13 10.14 22.08
C ALA A 159 8.35 9.74 20.62
N PHE A 160 7.75 10.48 19.68
CA PHE A 160 8.12 10.40 18.27
C PHE A 160 9.65 10.38 18.17
N THR A 161 10.16 9.53 17.31
CA THR A 161 11.58 9.65 16.94
C THR A 161 11.79 11.06 16.44
N THR A 162 12.55 11.86 17.19
CA THR A 162 12.82 13.25 16.80
C THR A 162 13.64 13.20 15.53
N MET A 163 12.99 13.41 14.38
CA MET A 163 13.70 13.55 13.11
C MET A 163 14.28 14.96 13.09
N THR A 164 15.61 15.05 13.02
CA THR A 164 16.29 16.33 12.95
C THR A 164 16.34 16.81 11.50
N THR A 165 15.79 17.99 11.23
CA THR A 165 15.95 18.68 9.94
C THR A 165 17.44 19.00 9.73
N PRO A 166 18.05 18.51 8.65
CA PRO A 166 19.39 18.93 8.28
C PRO A 166 19.43 20.42 7.96
N ASP A 167 20.50 21.10 8.36
CA ASP A 167 20.69 22.48 7.95
C ASP A 167 20.80 22.57 6.42
N SER A 168 19.87 23.29 5.81
CA SER A 168 19.78 23.47 4.35
C SER A 168 20.98 24.20 3.75
N GLU A 169 21.74 24.91 4.57
CA GLU A 169 22.92 25.65 4.19
C GLU A 169 24.24 24.94 4.56
N ASP A 170 24.16 23.76 5.17
CA ASP A 170 25.33 22.93 5.47
C ASP A 170 26.02 22.44 4.20
N LYS A 171 27.15 23.06 3.85
CA LYS A 171 27.93 22.70 2.66
C LYS A 171 28.61 21.33 2.73
N SER A 172 28.67 20.73 3.90
CA SER A 172 29.13 19.34 4.05
C SER A 172 28.07 18.31 3.61
N ILE A 173 26.81 18.73 3.55
CA ILE A 173 25.65 17.94 3.10
C ILE A 173 25.21 18.39 1.71
N PHE A 174 25.15 19.70 1.48
CA PHE A 174 24.70 20.32 0.22
C PHE A 174 25.80 21.23 -0.38
N PRO A 175 26.88 20.65 -0.90
CA PRO A 175 27.95 21.46 -1.50
C PRO A 175 27.42 22.17 -2.77
N GLU A 176 27.80 23.41 -2.96
CA GLU A 176 27.45 24.19 -4.15
C GLU A 176 28.49 24.05 -5.26
N VAL A 177 29.70 23.72 -4.88
CA VAL A 177 30.83 23.54 -5.79
C VAL A 177 31.64 22.31 -5.41
N SER A 178 32.36 21.74 -6.36
CA SER A 178 33.32 20.67 -6.07
C SER A 178 34.50 21.22 -5.33
N PRO A 179 34.89 20.67 -4.17
CA PRO A 179 36.10 21.12 -3.42
C PRO A 179 37.40 20.60 -4.06
N THR A 180 37.32 19.81 -5.10
CA THR A 180 38.45 19.16 -5.81
C THR A 180 38.36 19.37 -7.31
N ASN A 181 39.53 19.41 -7.94
CA ASN A 181 39.67 19.39 -9.41
C ASN A 181 40.06 18.00 -9.93
N GLU A 182 40.34 17.04 -9.04
CA GLU A 182 40.66 15.67 -9.45
C GLU A 182 39.44 15.01 -10.10
N ILE A 183 39.61 14.62 -11.37
CA ILE A 183 38.53 14.03 -12.15
C ILE A 183 38.39 12.55 -11.79
N PHE A 184 37.17 12.12 -11.57
CA PHE A 184 36.85 10.72 -11.30
C PHE A 184 37.22 9.84 -12.52
N ASP A 185 38.05 8.85 -12.26
CA ASP A 185 38.33 7.75 -13.19
C ASP A 185 37.90 6.43 -12.54
N GLN A 186 36.94 5.73 -13.18
CA GLN A 186 36.40 4.46 -12.70
C GLN A 186 37.48 3.40 -12.44
N ASN A 187 38.63 3.47 -13.14
CA ASN A 187 39.70 2.52 -13.02
C ASN A 187 40.84 2.94 -12.09
N ASN A 188 40.81 4.21 -11.61
CA ASN A 188 41.88 4.76 -10.81
C ASN A 188 41.39 5.73 -9.74
N PHE A 189 40.77 5.19 -8.68
CA PHE A 189 40.36 5.96 -7.51
C PHE A 189 40.83 5.29 -6.22
N LYS A 190 40.91 6.05 -5.13
CA LYS A 190 41.44 5.59 -3.84
C LYS A 190 40.40 5.71 -2.73
N ALA A 191 40.51 4.88 -1.71
CA ALA A 191 39.73 5.03 -0.48
C ALA A 191 39.92 6.42 0.12
N ASN A 192 38.85 6.99 0.65
CA ASN A 192 38.77 8.35 1.19
C ASN A 192 39.12 9.44 0.16
N GLY A 193 39.16 9.11 -1.14
CA GLY A 193 39.40 10.06 -2.21
C GLY A 193 38.19 10.99 -2.45
N SER A 194 38.48 12.11 -3.07
CA SER A 194 37.46 13.11 -3.41
C SER A 194 37.64 13.51 -4.87
N TYR A 195 36.56 13.33 -5.66
CA TYR A 195 36.65 13.42 -7.12
C TYR A 195 35.50 14.22 -7.71
N LYS A 196 35.83 14.97 -8.78
CA LYS A 196 34.88 15.64 -9.65
C LYS A 196 34.37 14.70 -10.73
N VAL A 197 33.07 14.53 -10.83
CA VAL A 197 32.41 13.72 -11.88
C VAL A 197 31.93 14.65 -13.00
N THR A 198 32.29 14.31 -14.23
CA THR A 198 32.00 15.11 -15.43
C THR A 198 31.15 14.33 -16.43
N ALA A 199 30.69 14.99 -17.50
CA ALA A 199 29.84 14.41 -18.55
C ALA A 199 30.44 13.16 -19.23
N LYS A 200 31.74 12.91 -19.09
CA LYS A 200 32.40 11.72 -19.62
C LYS A 200 32.17 10.45 -18.80
N THR A 201 31.63 10.60 -17.58
CA THR A 201 31.41 9.48 -16.66
C THR A 201 30.14 8.75 -17.04
N THR A 202 30.24 7.50 -17.45
CA THR A 202 29.10 6.63 -17.82
C THR A 202 28.84 5.53 -16.79
N LYS A 203 29.72 5.37 -15.80
CA LYS A 203 29.63 4.35 -14.76
C LYS A 203 30.20 4.87 -13.44
N ILE A 204 29.51 4.53 -12.34
CA ILE A 204 29.95 4.79 -10.97
C ILE A 204 29.85 3.48 -10.19
N ASN A 205 30.98 2.81 -10.04
CA ASN A 205 31.11 1.56 -9.28
C ASN A 205 32.26 1.73 -8.28
N ILE A 206 31.92 2.12 -7.05
CA ILE A 206 32.91 2.47 -6.02
C ILE A 206 33.07 1.29 -5.08
N TRP A 207 34.16 0.60 -5.18
CA TRP A 207 34.55 -0.55 -4.33
C TRP A 207 35.41 -0.15 -3.12
N ALA A 208 35.93 1.08 -3.07
CA ALA A 208 36.72 1.61 -1.96
C ALA A 208 35.87 2.49 -1.03
N SER A 209 36.06 2.36 0.29
CA SER A 209 35.27 3.09 1.29
C SER A 209 35.64 4.58 1.38
N GLY A 210 34.67 5.39 1.79
CA GLY A 210 34.87 6.81 2.14
C GLY A 210 35.05 7.76 0.94
N VAL A 211 34.83 7.29 -0.28
CA VAL A 211 34.96 8.10 -1.50
C VAL A 211 33.86 9.14 -1.59
N SER A 212 34.20 10.37 -1.91
CA SER A 212 33.28 11.47 -2.17
C SER A 212 33.29 11.88 -3.64
N LEU A 213 32.13 11.81 -4.28
CA LEU A 213 31.94 12.16 -5.68
C LEU A 213 31.09 13.44 -5.80
N TYR A 214 31.56 14.40 -6.59
CA TYR A 214 30.89 15.67 -6.84
C TYR A 214 30.50 15.74 -8.32
N VAL A 215 29.22 15.49 -8.63
CA VAL A 215 28.73 15.55 -10.01
C VAL A 215 28.50 17.02 -10.39
N THR A 216 29.31 17.49 -11.33
CA THR A 216 29.36 18.91 -11.74
C THR A 216 28.73 19.16 -13.11
N GLU A 217 28.41 18.12 -13.85
CA GLU A 217 27.84 18.17 -15.19
C GLU A 217 26.73 17.11 -15.32
N ASN A 218 25.82 17.30 -16.27
CA ASN A 218 24.79 16.29 -16.53
C ASN A 218 25.40 14.98 -16.99
N ILE A 219 24.99 13.90 -16.36
CA ILE A 219 25.48 12.55 -16.69
C ILE A 219 24.31 11.56 -16.84
N THR A 220 24.53 10.57 -17.70
CA THR A 220 23.68 9.39 -17.82
C THR A 220 24.53 8.16 -17.60
N LEU A 221 24.22 7.41 -16.53
CA LEU A 221 24.93 6.16 -16.21
C LEU A 221 24.28 5.01 -16.96
N SER A 222 25.12 4.12 -17.47
CA SER A 222 24.68 2.93 -18.22
C SER A 222 24.39 1.71 -17.35
N GLU A 223 24.81 1.75 -16.09
CA GLU A 223 24.69 0.65 -15.14
C GLU A 223 24.20 1.14 -13.79
N GLU A 224 23.79 0.20 -12.94
CA GLU A 224 23.47 0.46 -11.54
C GLU A 224 24.65 1.10 -10.82
N THR A 225 24.37 2.11 -10.01
CA THR A 225 25.38 2.76 -9.19
C THR A 225 25.65 1.92 -7.94
N TYR A 226 26.91 1.61 -7.70
CA TYR A 226 27.40 0.95 -6.50
C TYR A 226 28.30 1.89 -5.71
N LEU A 227 27.99 2.09 -4.43
CA LEU A 227 28.78 2.87 -3.50
C LEU A 227 29.20 1.98 -2.32
N ALA A 228 30.52 1.82 -2.09
CA ALA A 228 31.03 1.14 -0.92
C ALA A 228 30.71 1.91 0.37
N ALA A 229 31.03 1.34 1.52
CA ALA A 229 30.72 1.92 2.83
C ALA A 229 31.26 3.36 2.99
N ASN A 230 30.48 4.22 3.62
CA ASN A 230 30.79 5.63 3.93
C ASN A 230 31.05 6.51 2.68
N CYS A 231 30.64 6.06 1.48
CA CYS A 231 30.76 6.87 0.27
C CYS A 231 29.68 7.93 0.18
N LYS A 232 29.99 8.99 -0.54
CA LYS A 232 29.10 10.13 -0.73
C LYS A 232 28.99 10.48 -2.21
N LEU A 233 27.76 10.68 -2.67
CA LEU A 233 27.45 11.17 -4.02
C LEU A 233 26.73 12.51 -3.91
N PHE A 234 27.38 13.58 -4.29
CA PHE A 234 26.83 14.94 -4.29
C PHE A 234 26.45 15.31 -5.73
N ILE A 235 25.18 15.55 -5.99
CA ILE A 235 24.69 16.10 -7.24
C ILE A 235 24.57 17.61 -7.04
N LEU A 236 25.49 18.36 -7.65
CA LEU A 236 25.61 19.80 -7.43
C LEU A 236 24.39 20.55 -8.00
N PRO A 237 24.15 21.80 -7.58
CA PRO A 237 23.01 22.58 -8.03
C PRO A 237 22.86 22.62 -9.56
N ASN A 238 21.59 22.47 -10.03
CA ASN A 238 21.22 22.49 -11.44
C ASN A 238 21.80 21.37 -12.32
N VAL A 239 22.35 20.33 -11.73
CA VAL A 239 22.89 19.17 -12.45
C VAL A 239 21.86 18.03 -12.50
N THR A 240 21.79 17.34 -13.64
CA THR A 240 20.97 16.15 -13.80
C THR A 240 21.81 14.89 -13.85
N VAL A 241 21.44 13.93 -13.00
CA VAL A 241 21.98 12.56 -13.02
C VAL A 241 20.87 11.60 -13.38
N THR A 242 21.06 10.81 -14.44
CA THR A 242 20.17 9.71 -14.80
C THR A 242 20.90 8.39 -14.58
N MET A 243 20.22 7.42 -13.92
CA MET A 243 20.73 6.08 -13.69
C MET A 243 19.63 5.03 -13.79
N PRO A 244 19.92 3.79 -14.23
CA PRO A 244 18.91 2.73 -14.40
C PRO A 244 18.24 2.35 -13.09
N GLN A 245 19.02 2.20 -12.02
CA GLN A 245 18.53 1.89 -10.66
C GLN A 245 19.61 2.22 -9.62
N SER A 246 19.19 2.29 -8.36
CA SER A 246 20.08 2.46 -7.22
C SER A 246 19.69 1.49 -6.13
N LYS A 247 20.49 0.47 -5.90
CA LYS A 247 20.29 -0.52 -4.85
C LYS A 247 21.46 -0.47 -3.87
N ASN A 248 21.12 -0.56 -2.59
CA ASN A 248 22.11 -0.73 -1.55
C ASN A 248 22.38 -2.23 -1.35
N ASN A 249 23.45 -2.74 -1.92
CA ASN A 249 23.87 -4.14 -1.78
C ASN A 249 24.52 -4.43 -0.41
N GLY A 250 23.93 -3.99 0.69
CA GLY A 250 24.41 -4.19 2.05
C GLY A 250 25.49 -3.20 2.49
N GLN A 251 25.73 -2.13 1.73
CA GLN A 251 26.68 -1.09 2.12
C GLN A 251 26.11 -0.20 3.20
N ILE A 252 26.99 0.32 4.06
CA ILE A 252 26.61 1.08 5.25
C ILE A 252 27.01 2.55 5.15
N ASN A 253 26.19 3.42 5.75
CA ASN A 253 26.48 4.86 5.94
C ASN A 253 26.76 5.64 4.64
N CYS A 254 26.17 5.23 3.51
CA CYS A 254 26.30 5.99 2.27
C CYS A 254 25.40 7.22 2.29
N LEU A 255 25.76 8.23 1.51
CA LEU A 255 24.99 9.47 1.35
C LEU A 255 24.80 9.77 -0.14
N ILE A 256 23.56 10.06 -0.52
CA ILE A 256 23.25 10.76 -1.78
C ILE A 256 22.66 12.13 -1.39
N SER A 257 23.21 13.18 -1.95
CA SER A 257 22.69 14.54 -1.78
C SER A 257 22.35 15.15 -3.14
N VAL A 258 21.12 15.64 -3.27
CA VAL A 258 20.61 16.31 -4.47
C VAL A 258 20.51 17.81 -4.17
N GLY A 259 21.33 18.60 -4.81
CA GLY A 259 21.43 20.04 -4.60
C GLY A 259 20.23 20.83 -5.13
N LYS A 260 20.16 22.11 -4.81
CA LYS A 260 19.07 23.03 -5.25
C LYS A 260 18.94 23.03 -6.77
N GLY A 261 17.75 22.75 -7.31
CA GLY A 261 17.50 22.70 -8.75
C GLY A 261 18.14 21.53 -9.50
N ALA A 262 18.88 20.65 -8.78
CA ALA A 262 19.42 19.44 -9.37
C ALA A 262 18.33 18.36 -9.57
N THR A 263 18.59 17.39 -10.42
CA THR A 263 17.68 16.27 -10.67
C THR A 263 18.43 14.95 -10.54
N LEU A 264 17.91 14.06 -9.70
CA LEU A 264 18.28 12.65 -9.68
C LEU A 264 17.13 11.84 -10.29
N LYS A 265 17.37 11.31 -11.49
CA LYS A 265 16.41 10.45 -12.20
C LYS A 265 16.86 9.00 -12.11
N ILE A 266 16.08 8.18 -11.42
CA ILE A 266 16.25 6.73 -11.35
C ILE A 266 15.14 6.10 -12.18
N GLU A 267 15.51 5.38 -13.24
CA GLU A 267 14.54 4.83 -14.20
C GLU A 267 13.69 3.71 -13.61
N ASN A 268 14.25 2.95 -12.67
CA ASN A 268 13.58 1.86 -11.99
C ASN A 268 13.51 2.10 -10.48
N ASP A 269 14.09 1.21 -9.70
CA ASP A 269 13.90 1.16 -8.26
C ASP A 269 15.10 1.76 -7.51
N MET A 270 14.80 2.43 -6.39
CA MET A 270 15.78 2.90 -5.43
C MET A 270 15.57 2.18 -4.10
N GLN A 271 16.63 1.59 -3.56
CA GLN A 271 16.65 1.00 -2.23
C GLN A 271 17.69 1.68 -1.35
N LEU A 272 17.25 2.11 -0.18
CA LEU A 272 18.09 2.68 0.87
C LEU A 272 18.07 1.72 2.07
N ASP A 273 19.26 1.34 2.55
CA ASP A 273 19.42 0.34 3.61
C ASP A 273 20.65 0.72 4.49
N ASN A 274 20.77 0.12 5.68
CA ASN A 274 21.97 0.19 6.50
C ASN A 274 22.52 1.62 6.76
N ASN A 275 21.70 2.49 7.35
CA ASN A 275 22.01 3.90 7.61
C ASN A 275 22.30 4.73 6.35
N TYR A 276 21.82 4.32 5.20
CA TYR A 276 21.93 5.11 3.98
C TYR A 276 21.10 6.38 4.09
N LYS A 277 21.64 7.50 3.64
CA LYS A 277 20.97 8.80 3.70
C LYS A 277 20.73 9.36 2.30
N LEU A 278 19.53 9.82 2.07
CA LEU A 278 19.16 10.63 0.91
C LEU A 278 18.72 12.01 1.38
N TYR A 279 19.43 13.05 0.97
CA TYR A 279 19.04 14.43 1.22
C TYR A 279 18.68 15.10 -0.11
N ASN A 280 17.46 15.61 -0.21
CA ASN A 280 16.94 16.20 -1.44
C ASN A 280 16.52 17.66 -1.25
N GLN A 281 17.18 18.57 -1.97
CA GLN A 281 16.76 19.97 -2.16
C GLN A 281 16.41 20.28 -3.61
N GLY A 282 16.45 19.27 -4.48
CA GLY A 282 16.13 19.34 -5.91
C GLY A 282 14.95 18.44 -6.26
N THR A 283 15.09 17.66 -7.33
CA THR A 283 14.07 16.73 -7.80
C THR A 283 14.61 15.30 -7.81
N LEU A 284 13.92 14.39 -7.11
CA LEU A 284 14.10 12.95 -7.23
C LEU A 284 12.94 12.36 -8.02
N THR A 285 13.23 11.55 -9.04
CA THR A 285 12.23 10.70 -9.71
C THR A 285 12.66 9.25 -9.68
N ALA A 286 11.72 8.33 -9.37
CA ALA A 286 11.95 6.89 -9.39
C ALA A 286 10.65 6.15 -9.67
N ARG A 287 10.74 4.87 -10.06
CA ARG A 287 9.56 4.00 -10.12
C ARG A 287 9.11 3.61 -8.72
N ASN A 288 9.97 2.94 -7.95
CA ASN A 288 9.71 2.61 -6.56
C ASN A 288 10.89 3.08 -5.69
N VAL A 289 10.57 3.44 -4.44
CA VAL A 289 11.57 3.76 -3.43
C VAL A 289 11.28 2.95 -2.17
N THR A 290 12.29 2.23 -1.67
CA THR A 290 12.23 1.51 -0.40
C THR A 290 13.30 2.04 0.53
N TYR A 291 12.94 2.36 1.78
CA TYR A 291 13.87 2.75 2.83
C TYR A 291 13.69 1.85 4.06
N THR A 292 14.80 1.33 4.58
CA THR A 292 14.82 0.33 5.66
C THR A 292 16.11 0.44 6.49
N ASN A 293 16.17 -0.27 7.63
CA ASN A 293 17.37 -0.44 8.46
C ASN A 293 18.13 0.88 8.77
N SER A 294 17.48 1.75 9.51
CA SER A 294 18.02 3.06 9.95
C SER A 294 18.37 4.02 8.80
N SER A 295 17.90 3.75 7.60
CA SER A 295 18.06 4.70 6.49
C SER A 295 17.20 5.94 6.71
N PHE A 296 17.61 7.05 6.10
CA PHE A 296 16.95 8.33 6.27
C PHE A 296 16.74 9.04 4.93
N ILE A 297 15.50 9.42 4.65
CA ILE A 297 15.15 10.31 3.55
C ILE A 297 14.76 11.67 4.11
N TYR A 298 15.45 12.70 3.69
CA TYR A 298 15.08 14.09 3.92
C TYR A 298 14.70 14.75 2.60
N ASN A 299 13.49 15.29 2.53
CA ASN A 299 13.03 16.11 1.42
C ASN A 299 12.84 17.55 1.92
N GLY A 300 13.76 18.42 1.60
CA GLY A 300 13.77 19.81 2.08
C GLY A 300 12.65 20.66 1.46
N GLU A 301 12.45 21.89 1.94
CA GLU A 301 11.33 22.80 1.62
C GLU A 301 11.03 22.94 0.11
N LYS A 302 12.08 22.96 -0.73
CA LYS A 302 11.95 23.06 -2.20
C LYS A 302 12.20 21.74 -2.91
N GLY A 303 12.38 20.67 -2.13
CA GLY A 303 12.60 19.33 -2.65
C GLY A 303 11.31 18.73 -3.22
N ILE A 304 11.44 18.05 -4.33
CA ILE A 304 10.35 17.35 -5.01
C ILE A 304 10.74 15.88 -5.12
N ILE A 305 9.88 14.99 -4.65
CA ILE A 305 10.01 13.53 -4.82
C ILE A 305 8.82 13.02 -5.59
N ASN A 306 9.07 12.48 -6.80
CA ASN A 306 8.05 11.93 -7.67
C ASN A 306 8.29 10.42 -7.86
N ILE A 307 7.39 9.60 -7.34
CA ILE A 307 7.46 8.14 -7.40
C ILE A 307 6.27 7.64 -8.22
N SER A 308 6.55 7.11 -9.40
CA SER A 308 5.50 6.63 -10.31
C SER A 308 4.83 5.32 -9.86
N GLY A 309 5.39 4.64 -8.89
CA GLY A 309 4.87 3.44 -8.24
C GLY A 309 4.78 3.62 -6.73
N LYS A 310 5.50 2.80 -5.98
CA LYS A 310 5.34 2.70 -4.52
C LYS A 310 6.52 3.28 -3.74
N LEU A 311 6.20 4.09 -2.72
CA LEU A 311 7.13 4.48 -1.66
C LEU A 311 6.90 3.57 -0.44
N THR A 312 7.93 2.86 0.00
CA THR A 312 7.80 1.91 1.10
C THR A 312 8.82 2.20 2.20
N GLY A 313 8.33 2.50 3.39
CA GLY A 313 9.11 2.46 4.62
C GLY A 313 8.90 1.13 5.33
N THR A 314 9.98 0.45 5.69
CA THR A 314 9.88 -0.86 6.34
C THR A 314 11.04 -1.09 7.30
N ASN A 315 10.74 -1.64 8.47
CA ASN A 315 11.66 -2.15 9.49
C ASN A 315 12.90 -1.28 9.86
N GLY A 316 13.57 -1.65 10.94
CA GLY A 316 14.89 -1.17 11.31
C GLY A 316 14.97 0.32 11.66
N ASN A 317 13.90 0.91 12.20
CA ASN A 317 13.86 2.32 12.61
C ASN A 317 14.27 3.28 11.46
N SER A 318 13.77 2.99 10.25
CA SER A 318 13.99 3.83 9.08
C SER A 318 13.08 5.05 9.09
N ASN A 319 13.54 6.17 8.54
CA ASN A 319 12.87 7.45 8.72
C ASN A 319 12.74 8.22 7.41
N MET A 320 11.62 8.92 7.25
CA MET A 320 11.43 9.92 6.19
C MET A 320 10.86 11.21 6.77
N LEU A 321 11.53 12.34 6.50
CA LEU A 321 11.07 13.68 6.82
C LEU A 321 10.80 14.45 5.53
N ASN A 322 9.57 14.88 5.33
CA ASN A 322 9.16 15.68 4.18
C ASN A 322 8.80 17.11 4.58
N GLU A 323 9.60 18.07 4.15
CA GLU A 323 9.34 19.51 4.22
C GLU A 323 8.99 20.11 2.84
N GLY A 324 9.14 19.30 1.77
CA GLY A 324 8.83 19.64 0.37
C GLY A 324 7.56 18.97 -0.15
N GLU A 325 7.60 18.56 -1.40
CA GLU A 325 6.50 17.87 -2.04
C GLU A 325 6.85 16.42 -2.36
N VAL A 326 5.93 15.50 -2.07
CA VAL A 326 6.02 14.08 -2.42
C VAL A 326 4.80 13.66 -3.19
N THR A 327 5.00 13.00 -4.34
CA THR A 327 3.95 12.32 -5.07
C THR A 327 4.29 10.84 -5.23
N ALA A 328 3.31 9.96 -5.05
CA ALA A 328 3.45 8.53 -5.27
C ALA A 328 2.14 7.92 -5.74
N THR A 329 2.18 6.75 -6.41
CA THR A 329 0.96 5.97 -6.64
C THR A 329 0.49 5.37 -5.33
N ASP A 330 1.37 4.71 -4.59
CA ASP A 330 1.09 4.15 -3.28
C ASP A 330 2.17 4.56 -2.26
N ILE A 331 1.76 4.69 -1.00
CA ILE A 331 2.69 4.80 0.14
C ILE A 331 2.36 3.71 1.14
N ALA A 332 3.38 2.94 1.56
CA ALA A 332 3.26 1.99 2.65
C ALA A 332 4.30 2.29 3.74
N VAL A 333 3.84 2.35 4.99
CA VAL A 333 4.71 2.48 6.16
C VAL A 333 4.44 1.29 7.06
N THR A 334 5.46 0.47 7.30
CA THR A 334 5.31 -0.81 7.99
C THR A 334 6.38 -1.03 9.05
N GLY A 335 6.08 -1.90 10.01
CA GLY A 335 7.01 -2.28 11.06
C GLY A 335 7.38 -1.10 11.97
N ASP A 336 8.67 -0.86 12.15
CA ASP A 336 9.23 0.22 12.95
C ASP A 336 9.79 1.38 12.10
N SER A 337 9.23 1.56 10.89
CA SER A 337 9.55 2.71 10.04
C SER A 337 8.69 3.92 10.38
N HIS A 338 9.22 5.10 10.10
CA HIS A 338 8.60 6.37 10.42
C HIS A 338 8.50 7.27 9.19
N ILE A 339 7.39 7.99 9.08
CA ILE A 339 7.23 9.08 8.10
C ILE A 339 6.62 10.30 8.78
N LYS A 340 7.25 11.45 8.59
CA LYS A 340 6.74 12.75 9.01
C LYS A 340 6.59 13.68 7.82
N ASN A 341 5.39 14.19 7.62
CA ASN A 341 5.08 15.20 6.61
C ASN A 341 4.85 16.56 7.27
N ILE A 342 5.61 17.56 6.83
CA ILE A 342 5.47 18.96 7.27
C ILE A 342 4.81 19.81 6.18
N ASN A 343 4.98 19.48 4.89
CA ASN A 343 4.40 20.24 3.79
C ASN A 343 3.36 19.41 3.02
N LYS A 344 3.70 18.78 1.89
CA LYS A 344 2.69 18.20 1.02
C LYS A 344 3.02 16.79 0.57
N VAL A 345 2.05 15.88 0.71
CA VAL A 345 2.07 14.52 0.17
C VAL A 345 0.80 14.27 -0.64
N THR A 346 0.95 13.74 -1.85
CA THR A 346 -0.15 13.33 -2.71
C THR A 346 0.03 11.88 -3.12
N VAL A 347 -0.93 11.04 -2.76
CA VAL A 347 -0.95 9.61 -3.06
C VAL A 347 -2.11 9.32 -4.01
N ALA A 348 -1.80 8.81 -5.20
CA ALA A 348 -2.81 8.63 -6.24
C ALA A 348 -3.80 7.49 -5.91
N GLN A 349 -3.38 6.45 -5.20
CA GLN A 349 -4.21 5.30 -4.89
C GLN A 349 -4.30 5.03 -3.39
N LEU A 350 -3.30 4.41 -2.77
CA LEU A 350 -3.40 3.88 -1.42
C LEU A 350 -2.29 4.38 -0.48
N THR A 351 -2.70 4.93 0.67
CA THR A 351 -1.84 5.06 1.85
C THR A 351 -2.13 3.88 2.79
N SER A 352 -1.14 3.01 3.03
CA SER A 352 -1.24 1.86 3.93
C SER A 352 -0.29 2.01 5.11
N LEU A 353 -0.85 1.99 6.31
CA LEU A 353 -0.12 2.14 7.56
C LEU A 353 -0.25 0.86 8.40
N ASN A 354 0.86 0.18 8.64
CA ASN A 354 0.97 -0.99 9.51
C ASN A 354 2.25 -0.88 10.36
N CYS A 355 2.28 0.15 11.19
CA CYS A 355 3.46 0.56 11.95
C CYS A 355 3.42 -0.02 13.36
N LYS A 356 4.03 -1.18 13.58
CA LYS A 356 4.03 -1.83 14.91
C LYS A 356 4.81 -1.05 15.98
N ASN A 357 5.94 -0.48 15.60
CA ASN A 357 6.77 0.39 16.46
C ASN A 357 7.14 1.70 15.74
N GLY A 358 6.60 1.89 14.56
CA GLY A 358 6.84 3.05 13.72
C GLY A 358 5.81 4.15 13.94
N SER A 359 5.81 5.14 13.06
CA SER A 359 4.86 6.25 13.13
C SER A 359 4.55 6.86 11.76
N TRP A 360 3.35 7.38 11.66
CA TRP A 360 2.94 8.31 10.62
C TRP A 360 2.51 9.63 11.27
N GLU A 361 3.13 10.74 10.88
CA GLU A 361 2.80 12.07 11.37
C GLU A 361 2.57 13.03 10.21
N ASN A 362 1.41 13.70 10.20
CA ASN A 362 1.10 14.72 9.21
C ASN A 362 0.87 16.07 9.88
N GLU A 363 1.80 16.99 9.69
CA GLU A 363 1.73 18.39 10.09
C GLU A 363 1.42 19.33 8.91
N GLY A 364 1.35 18.80 7.69
CA GLY A 364 1.04 19.51 6.45
C GLY A 364 -0.23 19.02 5.76
N GLU A 365 -0.22 18.97 4.45
CA GLU A 365 -1.30 18.42 3.62
C GLU A 365 -0.96 16.99 3.19
N TRP A 366 -1.87 16.04 3.45
CA TRP A 366 -1.81 14.68 2.95
C TRP A 366 -3.09 14.35 2.18
N THR A 367 -2.96 14.06 0.90
CA THR A 367 -4.07 13.66 0.04
C THR A 367 -3.87 12.23 -0.44
N THR A 368 -4.90 11.39 -0.32
CA THR A 368 -4.88 10.01 -0.81
C THR A 368 -6.25 9.62 -1.35
N THR A 369 -6.32 8.68 -2.29
CA THR A 369 -7.62 8.15 -2.73
C THR A 369 -8.19 7.20 -1.69
N ASN A 370 -7.38 6.25 -1.20
CA ASN A 370 -7.76 5.34 -0.13
C ASN A 370 -6.72 5.39 0.99
N MET A 371 -7.16 5.15 2.22
CA MET A 371 -6.29 5.03 3.38
C MET A 371 -6.66 3.80 4.19
N HIS A 372 -5.69 2.93 4.42
CA HIS A 372 -5.81 1.75 5.27
C HIS A 372 -4.89 1.89 6.47
N ILE A 373 -5.45 1.70 7.67
CA ILE A 373 -4.71 1.75 8.93
C ILE A 373 -4.95 0.45 9.68
N GLU A 374 -3.89 -0.34 9.84
CA GLU A 374 -3.91 -1.56 10.65
C GLU A 374 -3.92 -1.23 12.13
N GLY A 375 -4.64 -2.02 12.92
CA GLY A 375 -4.72 -1.85 14.37
C GLY A 375 -3.43 -2.10 15.16
N TRP A 376 -2.38 -2.57 14.49
CA TRP A 376 -1.01 -2.64 15.02
C TRP A 376 -0.25 -1.31 14.90
N ASN A 377 -0.87 -0.30 14.33
CA ASN A 377 -0.27 1.00 14.15
C ASN A 377 -0.15 1.71 15.50
N ASP A 378 1.04 1.67 16.07
CA ASP A 378 1.30 2.20 17.41
C ASP A 378 1.15 3.73 17.49
N TYR A 379 1.36 4.43 16.36
CA TYR A 379 1.24 5.87 16.35
C TYR A 379 0.93 6.45 14.96
N SER A 380 -0.28 7.00 14.83
CA SER A 380 -0.68 7.83 13.70
C SER A 380 -1.25 9.14 14.18
N LEU A 381 -0.68 10.25 13.72
CA LEU A 381 -1.08 11.59 14.15
C LEU A 381 -1.26 12.52 12.95
N ASN A 382 -2.49 12.98 12.78
CA ASN A 382 -2.79 14.06 11.85
C ASN A 382 -3.01 15.37 12.63
N LYS A 383 -2.14 16.33 12.44
CA LYS A 383 -2.22 17.66 13.07
C LYS A 383 -2.74 18.74 12.12
N CYS A 384 -2.81 18.45 10.82
CA CYS A 384 -3.21 19.43 9.82
C CYS A 384 -4.20 18.82 8.81
N LYS A 385 -4.02 18.99 7.53
CA LYS A 385 -4.99 18.64 6.49
C LYS A 385 -4.79 17.22 5.99
N LEU A 386 -5.80 16.36 6.18
CA LEU A 386 -5.89 15.02 5.61
C LEU A 386 -7.11 14.97 4.68
N ILE A 387 -6.89 14.60 3.42
CA ILE A 387 -7.93 14.42 2.41
C ILE A 387 -7.90 12.98 1.95
N ILE A 388 -9.02 12.27 2.14
CA ILE A 388 -9.22 10.91 1.66
C ILE A 388 -10.39 10.95 0.68
N ASN A 389 -10.11 10.72 -0.61
CA ASN A 389 -11.10 10.95 -1.66
C ASN A 389 -12.17 9.87 -1.76
N GLN A 390 -11.89 8.63 -1.31
CA GLN A 390 -12.84 7.52 -1.44
C GLN A 390 -13.04 6.74 -0.13
N LEU A 391 -12.00 6.09 0.40
CA LEU A 391 -12.16 5.12 1.46
C LEU A 391 -11.15 5.31 2.59
N LEU A 392 -11.63 5.44 3.81
CA LEU A 392 -10.87 5.25 5.04
C LEU A 392 -11.24 3.90 5.65
N ASP A 393 -10.28 2.99 5.69
CA ASP A 393 -10.38 1.68 6.30
C ASP A 393 -9.56 1.64 7.59
N LEU A 394 -10.25 1.44 8.70
CA LEU A 394 -9.63 1.28 10.02
C LEU A 394 -9.79 -0.17 10.44
N HIS A 395 -8.74 -0.96 10.31
CA HIS A 395 -8.74 -2.35 10.69
C HIS A 395 -8.31 -2.51 12.15
N GLU A 396 -9.22 -3.04 12.99
CA GLU A 396 -8.90 -3.35 14.38
C GLU A 396 -8.08 -4.64 14.44
N ALA A 397 -6.87 -4.56 14.98
CA ALA A 397 -6.16 -5.77 15.38
C ALA A 397 -6.83 -6.36 16.63
N LYS A 398 -6.97 -7.67 16.65
CA LYS A 398 -7.42 -8.46 17.81
C LYS A 398 -6.36 -8.50 18.91
#